data_903400636d22227ff61bf09a9c5e5682
#
_entry.id   903400636d22227ff61bf09a9c5e5682
#
_cell.length_a   1.000
_cell.length_b   1.000
_cell.length_c   1.000
_cell.angle_alpha   90.00
_cell.angle_beta   90.00
_cell.angle_gamma   90.00
#
_symmetry.space_group_name_H-M   'P 1'
#
loop_
_entity.id
_entity.type
_entity.pdbx_description
1 polymer ?
#
loop_
_entity_poly.entity_id
_entity_poly.type
_entity_poly.pdbx_seq_one_letter_code
_entity_poly.pdbx_strand_id
1 'polypeptide(L)'
;MAPPPFSMYSPKSPDGDGGPDMAPVFGAGPGDDPGYLASLRAGTELGRLRAMMLVLLAAPVLILAIMPLIVRDGRDAAPPWVYAPLAAAALVALLAGPRAPRPMPPGADPAATARAALMMFRQAVLLRFALAEGVILIGLPLAMVAHSEAVFVAGFAAGYPLLVWLALPTRGGVDRMRRRLESQGAESHLWAVLLAAPAPPRDDAP
;
A
#
# COMPACT_ATOMS: atom_id res chain seq x y z
N MET A 1 37.41 -20.01 36.39
CA MET A 1 37.19 -18.64 35.85
C MET A 1 36.03 -18.70 34.91
N ALA A 2 34.90 -18.12 35.28
CA ALA A 2 33.73 -18.02 34.41
C ALA A 2 33.92 -16.82 33.46
N PRO A 3 33.55 -16.93 32.16
CA PRO A 3 33.59 -15.79 31.24
C PRO A 3 32.57 -14.72 31.66
N PRO A 4 32.89 -13.42 31.46
CA PRO A 4 31.99 -12.35 31.82
C PRO A 4 30.70 -12.39 30.96
N PRO A 5 29.55 -11.95 31.48
CA PRO A 5 28.33 -11.89 30.71
C PRO A 5 28.50 -10.86 29.60
N PHE A 6 28.13 -11.26 28.38
CA PHE A 6 28.10 -10.36 27.23
C PHE A 6 27.16 -9.19 27.52
N SER A 7 27.75 -8.02 27.76
CA SER A 7 27.01 -6.77 27.83
C SER A 7 26.48 -6.47 26.42
N MET A 8 25.17 -6.56 26.24
CA MET A 8 24.50 -6.03 25.05
C MET A 8 24.54 -4.51 25.10
N TYR A 9 25.66 -3.95 24.71
CA TYR A 9 25.77 -2.52 24.47
C TYR A 9 25.15 -2.23 23.10
N SER A 10 23.89 -1.83 23.06
CA SER A 10 23.30 -1.21 21.87
C SER A 10 23.87 0.19 21.73
N PRO A 11 24.64 0.50 20.69
CA PRO A 11 25.07 1.87 20.45
C PRO A 11 23.83 2.72 20.15
N LYS A 12 23.60 3.72 20.99
CA LYS A 12 22.56 4.73 20.83
C LYS A 12 22.92 5.56 19.60
N SER A 13 22.17 5.40 18.49
CA SER A 13 22.34 6.25 17.31
C SER A 13 22.04 7.70 17.66
N PRO A 14 22.91 8.68 17.31
CA PRO A 14 22.74 10.08 17.70
C PRO A 14 21.68 10.85 16.89
N ASP A 15 21.12 10.28 15.83
CA ASP A 15 20.18 11.00 14.97
C ASP A 15 18.77 10.48 15.18
N GLY A 16 18.06 11.14 16.10
CA GLY A 16 16.66 10.90 16.40
C GLY A 16 15.74 11.53 15.36
N ASP A 17 15.54 10.89 14.22
CA ASP A 17 14.35 11.12 13.43
C ASP A 17 13.19 10.37 14.10
N GLY A 18 12.26 11.16 14.70
CA GLY A 18 11.18 10.72 15.59
C GLY A 18 10.07 9.91 14.92
N GLY A 19 10.42 8.85 14.20
CA GLY A 19 9.49 7.79 13.86
C GLY A 19 9.27 6.87 15.06
N PRO A 20 8.07 6.31 15.25
CA PRO A 20 7.84 5.36 16.34
C PRO A 20 8.85 4.21 16.25
N ASP A 21 9.64 4.02 17.31
CA ASP A 21 10.61 2.93 17.44
C ASP A 21 9.85 1.59 17.37
N MET A 22 9.75 1.03 16.17
CA MET A 22 9.19 -0.30 15.96
C MET A 22 10.30 -1.31 16.08
N ALA A 23 10.21 -2.19 17.07
CA ALA A 23 11.12 -3.32 17.19
C ALA A 23 10.71 -4.40 16.17
N PRO A 24 11.53 -4.68 15.13
CA PRO A 24 11.22 -5.74 14.17
C PRO A 24 11.12 -7.10 14.86
N VAL A 25 10.09 -7.88 14.54
CA VAL A 25 9.95 -9.27 15.01
C VAL A 25 10.73 -10.17 14.05
N PHE A 26 12.06 -10.22 14.20
CA PHE A 26 12.90 -11.06 13.34
C PHE A 26 12.48 -12.53 13.41
N GLY A 27 12.37 -13.16 12.25
CA GLY A 27 11.87 -14.53 12.11
C GLY A 27 10.39 -14.61 11.75
N ALA A 28 9.63 -13.52 11.87
CA ALA A 28 8.24 -13.50 11.43
C ALA A 28 8.13 -13.67 9.90
N GLY A 29 7.14 -14.45 9.48
CA GLY A 29 6.89 -14.81 8.10
C GLY A 29 5.43 -14.66 7.71
N PRO A 30 5.09 -15.03 6.47
CA PRO A 30 3.71 -14.97 6.00
C PRO A 30 2.76 -15.87 6.79
N GLY A 31 3.29 -16.88 7.52
CA GLY A 31 2.51 -17.76 8.42
C GLY A 31 1.92 -17.04 9.61
N ASP A 32 2.60 -16.00 10.08
CA ASP A 32 2.26 -15.26 11.29
C ASP A 32 1.25 -14.13 11.04
N ASP A 33 0.83 -13.92 9.78
CA ASP A 33 -0.26 -12.99 9.46
C ASP A 33 -1.59 -13.53 9.99
N PRO A 34 -2.23 -12.83 10.95
CA PRO A 34 -3.48 -13.30 11.57
C PRO A 34 -4.67 -13.27 10.61
N GLY A 35 -4.47 -12.84 9.38
CA GLY A 35 -5.51 -12.63 8.39
C GLY A 35 -6.01 -11.20 8.35
N TYR A 36 -6.78 -10.87 7.29
CA TYR A 36 -7.12 -9.49 6.97
C TYR A 36 -7.91 -8.79 8.08
N LEU A 37 -9.02 -9.40 8.51
CA LEU A 37 -9.89 -8.79 9.52
C LEU A 37 -9.29 -8.80 10.94
N ALA A 38 -8.57 -9.86 11.30
CA ALA A 38 -7.94 -9.94 12.61
C ALA A 38 -6.79 -8.93 12.76
N SER A 39 -6.04 -8.68 11.69
CA SER A 39 -4.94 -7.71 11.69
C SER A 39 -5.40 -6.26 11.91
N LEU A 40 -6.64 -5.90 11.54
CA LEU A 40 -7.19 -4.56 11.78
C LEU A 40 -7.27 -4.22 13.28
N ARG A 41 -7.34 -5.25 14.14
CA ARG A 41 -7.40 -5.11 15.60
C ARG A 41 -6.04 -5.31 16.27
N ALA A 42 -5.07 -5.83 15.54
CA ALA A 42 -3.77 -6.22 16.11
C ALA A 42 -2.83 -5.06 16.40
N GLY A 43 -3.16 -3.82 16.01
CA GLY A 43 -2.31 -2.65 16.22
C GLY A 43 -0.97 -2.66 15.47
N THR A 44 -0.73 -3.64 14.61
CA THR A 44 0.50 -3.78 13.81
C THR A 44 0.54 -2.78 12.65
N GLU A 45 1.73 -2.55 12.08
CA GLU A 45 1.87 -1.71 10.88
C GLU A 45 1.05 -2.23 9.71
N LEU A 46 1.01 -3.55 9.51
CA LEU A 46 0.18 -4.17 8.48
C LEU A 46 -1.30 -3.90 8.72
N GLY A 47 -1.74 -3.98 9.97
CA GLY A 47 -3.13 -3.68 10.36
C GLY A 47 -3.51 -2.23 10.06
N ARG A 48 -2.64 -1.28 10.39
CA ARG A 48 -2.84 0.15 10.09
C ARG A 48 -2.93 0.41 8.57
N LEU A 49 -2.02 -0.18 7.79
CA LEU A 49 -2.04 -0.06 6.34
C LEU A 49 -3.31 -0.67 5.74
N ARG A 50 -3.77 -1.81 6.24
CA ARG A 50 -5.04 -2.43 5.83
C ARG A 50 -6.24 -1.54 6.15
N ALA A 51 -6.29 -0.98 7.37
CA ALA A 51 -7.35 -0.05 7.77
C ALA A 51 -7.36 1.21 6.89
N MET A 52 -6.20 1.83 6.68
CA MET A 52 -6.06 2.99 5.80
C MET A 52 -6.54 2.68 4.37
N MET A 53 -6.13 1.55 3.79
CA MET A 53 -6.54 1.17 2.45
C MET A 53 -8.06 0.92 2.37
N LEU A 54 -8.68 0.33 3.39
CA LEU A 54 -10.14 0.15 3.40
C LEU A 54 -10.88 1.49 3.39
N VAL A 55 -10.41 2.47 4.18
CA VAL A 55 -10.98 3.83 4.17
C VAL A 55 -10.82 4.47 2.80
N LEU A 56 -9.65 4.36 2.19
CA LEU A 56 -9.39 4.91 0.86
C LEU A 56 -10.23 4.23 -0.22
N LEU A 57 -10.49 2.92 -0.11
CA LEU A 57 -11.37 2.20 -1.02
C LEU A 57 -12.83 2.66 -0.95
N ALA A 58 -13.27 3.22 0.17
CA ALA A 58 -14.63 3.73 0.32
C ALA A 58 -14.87 5.02 -0.48
N ALA A 59 -13.83 5.83 -0.71
CA ALA A 59 -13.96 7.11 -1.40
C ALA A 59 -14.49 6.99 -2.84
N PRO A 60 -13.96 6.12 -3.71
CA PRO A 60 -14.52 5.93 -5.05
C PRO A 60 -15.97 5.43 -5.07
N VAL A 61 -16.34 4.59 -4.08
CA VAL A 61 -17.73 4.11 -3.94
C VAL A 61 -18.67 5.26 -3.58
N LEU A 62 -18.22 6.16 -2.69
CA LEU A 62 -18.99 7.36 -2.36
C LEU A 62 -19.15 8.27 -3.57
N ILE A 63 -18.10 8.48 -4.36
CA ILE A 63 -18.16 9.26 -5.60
C ILE A 63 -19.16 8.61 -6.57
N LEU A 64 -19.14 7.29 -6.74
CA LEU A 64 -20.11 6.58 -7.56
C LEU A 64 -21.55 6.82 -7.09
N ALA A 65 -21.78 6.82 -5.78
CA ALA A 65 -23.13 7.04 -5.22
C ALA A 65 -23.67 8.46 -5.46
N ILE A 66 -22.80 9.47 -5.51
CA ILE A 66 -23.20 10.87 -5.76
C ILE A 66 -23.20 11.25 -7.25
N MET A 67 -22.66 10.40 -8.11
CA MET A 67 -22.50 10.68 -9.54
C MET A 67 -23.79 11.06 -10.26
N PRO A 68 -24.96 10.42 -10.00
CA PRO A 68 -26.24 10.82 -10.62
C PRO A 68 -26.69 12.24 -10.24
N LEU A 69 -26.18 12.79 -9.15
CA LEU A 69 -26.47 14.17 -8.72
C LEU A 69 -25.60 15.21 -9.45
N ILE A 70 -24.42 14.77 -9.92
CA ILE A 70 -23.42 15.62 -10.59
C ILE A 70 -23.73 15.71 -12.09
N VAL A 71 -23.99 14.57 -12.73
CA VAL A 71 -24.27 14.47 -14.17
C VAL A 71 -25.79 14.37 -14.34
N ARG A 72 -26.46 15.52 -14.22
CA ARG A 72 -27.88 15.63 -14.52
C ARG A 72 -28.06 15.54 -16.03
N ASP A 73 -29.06 14.81 -16.50
CA ASP A 73 -29.40 14.60 -17.92
C ASP A 73 -28.45 13.72 -18.73
N GLY A 74 -27.50 13.03 -18.06
CA GLY A 74 -26.45 12.22 -18.67
C GLY A 74 -26.87 10.86 -19.22
N ARG A 75 -27.91 10.79 -20.06
CA ARG A 75 -28.35 9.54 -20.71
C ARG A 75 -27.93 9.40 -22.17
N ASP A 76 -27.15 10.36 -22.66
CA ASP A 76 -26.68 10.32 -24.03
C ASP A 76 -25.61 9.26 -24.23
N ALA A 77 -25.61 8.63 -25.41
CA ALA A 77 -24.57 7.70 -25.79
C ALA A 77 -23.25 8.44 -25.94
N ALA A 78 -22.28 8.14 -25.08
CA ALA A 78 -20.98 8.77 -25.12
C ALA A 78 -20.23 8.39 -26.42
N PRO A 79 -19.54 9.33 -27.07
CA PRO A 79 -18.74 9.04 -28.25
C PRO A 79 -17.61 8.05 -27.91
N PRO A 80 -17.30 7.08 -28.78
CA PRO A 80 -16.34 6.00 -28.48
C PRO A 80 -14.94 6.46 -28.07
N TRP A 81 -14.48 7.60 -28.56
CA TRP A 81 -13.14 8.13 -28.25
C TRP A 81 -12.93 8.43 -26.75
N VAL A 82 -14.00 8.67 -25.99
CA VAL A 82 -13.95 8.98 -24.55
C VAL A 82 -13.44 7.79 -23.74
N TYR A 83 -13.62 6.58 -24.23
CA TYR A 83 -13.14 5.37 -23.55
C TYR A 83 -11.64 5.10 -23.78
N ALA A 84 -11.02 5.72 -24.78
CA ALA A 84 -9.61 5.51 -25.07
C ALA A 84 -8.67 5.97 -23.94
N PRO A 85 -8.84 7.15 -23.31
CA PRO A 85 -8.07 7.56 -22.15
C PRO A 85 -8.25 6.62 -20.95
N LEU A 86 -9.46 6.11 -20.71
CA LEU A 86 -9.73 5.13 -19.64
C LEU A 86 -8.97 3.82 -19.88
N ALA A 87 -9.03 3.31 -21.11
CA ALA A 87 -8.32 2.10 -21.47
C ALA A 87 -6.80 2.28 -21.36
N ALA A 88 -6.28 3.42 -21.80
CA ALA A 88 -4.85 3.77 -21.66
C ALA A 88 -4.42 3.84 -20.19
N ALA A 89 -5.20 4.52 -19.34
CA ALA A 89 -4.93 4.61 -17.91
C ALA A 89 -4.97 3.23 -17.23
N ALA A 90 -5.97 2.40 -17.54
CA ALA A 90 -6.06 1.04 -17.03
C ALA A 90 -4.88 0.18 -17.47
N LEU A 91 -4.44 0.30 -18.71
CA LEU A 91 -3.25 -0.40 -19.22
C LEU A 91 -1.98 0.05 -18.50
N VAL A 92 -1.81 1.35 -18.25
CA VAL A 92 -0.69 1.88 -17.46
C VAL A 92 -0.72 1.31 -16.04
N ALA A 93 -1.89 1.29 -15.38
CA ALA A 93 -2.03 0.72 -14.03
C ALA A 93 -1.68 -0.78 -14.00
N LEU A 94 -2.13 -1.55 -14.98
CA LEU A 94 -1.84 -2.97 -15.13
C LEU A 94 -0.35 -3.26 -15.37
N LEU A 95 0.32 -2.44 -16.17
CA LEU A 95 1.72 -2.64 -16.52
C LEU A 95 2.68 -2.08 -15.48
N ALA A 96 2.42 -0.89 -14.95
CA ALA A 96 3.30 -0.22 -14.01
C ALA A 96 3.09 -0.68 -12.56
N GLY A 97 1.84 -0.93 -12.15
CA GLY A 97 1.50 -1.32 -10.78
C GLY A 97 2.29 -2.54 -10.28
N PRO A 98 2.29 -3.69 -10.97
CA PRO A 98 3.04 -4.86 -10.53
C PRO A 98 4.57 -4.67 -10.53
N ARG A 99 5.10 -3.67 -11.26
CA ARG A 99 6.53 -3.39 -11.31
C ARG A 99 7.08 -2.67 -10.07
N ALA A 100 6.24 -2.06 -9.27
CA ALA A 100 6.62 -1.53 -7.95
C ALA A 100 6.54 -2.63 -6.87
N PRO A 101 7.42 -2.65 -5.85
CA PRO A 101 8.60 -1.81 -5.66
C PRO A 101 9.77 -2.19 -6.56
N ARG A 102 10.83 -1.35 -6.56
CA ARG A 102 12.11 -1.70 -7.18
C ARG A 102 12.85 -2.73 -6.32
N PRO A 103 13.72 -3.58 -6.92
CA PRO A 103 14.61 -4.44 -6.17
C PRO A 103 15.50 -3.62 -5.22
N MET A 104 15.81 -4.21 -4.07
CA MET A 104 16.64 -3.60 -3.05
C MET A 104 18.08 -4.15 -3.11
N PRO A 105 19.11 -3.30 -3.00
CA PRO A 105 20.47 -3.79 -2.90
C PRO A 105 20.69 -4.54 -1.56
N PRO A 106 21.59 -5.54 -1.51
CA PRO A 106 21.92 -6.19 -0.27
C PRO A 106 22.52 -5.19 0.73
N GLY A 107 22.02 -5.23 1.98
CA GLY A 107 22.47 -4.39 3.08
C GLY A 107 23.14 -5.21 4.17
N ALA A 108 24.08 -4.60 4.89
CA ALA A 108 24.81 -5.26 5.97
C ALA A 108 24.09 -5.19 7.34
N ASP A 109 23.27 -4.14 7.56
CA ASP A 109 22.50 -3.96 8.80
C ASP A 109 21.04 -4.40 8.61
N PRO A 110 20.60 -5.46 9.31
CA PRO A 110 19.23 -5.96 9.20
C PRO A 110 18.17 -4.93 9.59
N ALA A 111 18.42 -4.09 10.61
CA ALA A 111 17.45 -3.11 11.08
C ALA A 111 17.28 -1.95 10.10
N ALA A 112 18.37 -1.45 9.51
CA ALA A 112 18.33 -0.43 8.46
C ALA A 112 17.64 -0.98 7.19
N THR A 113 17.94 -2.22 6.82
CA THR A 113 17.36 -2.91 5.67
C THR A 113 15.85 -3.09 5.84
N ALA A 114 15.39 -3.50 7.02
CA ALA A 114 14.00 -3.67 7.35
C ALA A 114 13.22 -2.34 7.27
N ARG A 115 13.80 -1.23 7.79
CA ARG A 115 13.19 0.11 7.69
C ARG A 115 13.10 0.59 6.25
N ALA A 116 14.16 0.41 5.46
CA ALA A 116 14.17 0.75 4.04
C ALA A 116 13.12 -0.07 3.27
N ALA A 117 13.00 -1.37 3.54
CA ALA A 117 11.99 -2.24 2.94
C ALA A 117 10.56 -1.77 3.26
N LEU A 118 10.29 -1.35 4.51
CA LEU A 118 8.99 -0.81 4.89
C LEU A 118 8.66 0.47 4.12
N MET A 119 9.62 1.39 3.99
CA MET A 119 9.43 2.62 3.22
C MET A 119 9.13 2.33 1.75
N MET A 120 9.93 1.46 1.12
CA MET A 120 9.71 1.05 -0.28
C MET A 120 8.37 0.34 -0.46
N PHE A 121 7.96 -0.48 0.51
CA PHE A 121 6.66 -1.14 0.51
C PHE A 121 5.51 -0.13 0.58
N ARG A 122 5.55 0.83 1.52
CA ARG A 122 4.53 1.89 1.65
C ARG A 122 4.42 2.72 0.37
N GLN A 123 5.55 3.15 -0.19
CA GLN A 123 5.58 3.88 -1.46
C GLN A 123 4.98 3.07 -2.61
N ALA A 124 5.29 1.76 -2.69
CA ALA A 124 4.74 0.88 -3.71
C ALA A 124 3.22 0.71 -3.58
N VAL A 125 2.71 0.55 -2.35
CA VAL A 125 1.26 0.46 -2.09
C VAL A 125 0.56 1.74 -2.49
N LEU A 126 1.08 2.92 -2.10
CA LEU A 126 0.52 4.22 -2.47
C LEU A 126 0.57 4.47 -3.99
N LEU A 127 1.68 4.13 -4.65
CA LEU A 127 1.79 4.25 -6.11
C LEU A 127 0.76 3.37 -6.82
N ARG A 128 0.59 2.13 -6.38
CA ARG A 128 -0.40 1.21 -6.94
C ARG A 128 -1.83 1.71 -6.72
N PHE A 129 -2.09 2.26 -5.54
CA PHE A 129 -3.36 2.92 -5.23
C PHE A 129 -3.60 4.08 -6.19
N ALA A 130 -2.65 5.02 -6.31
CA ALA A 130 -2.78 6.19 -7.15
C ALA A 130 -2.98 5.85 -8.63
N LEU A 131 -2.29 4.82 -9.15
CA LEU A 131 -2.45 4.36 -10.53
C LEU A 131 -3.86 3.80 -10.77
N ALA A 132 -4.38 2.98 -9.87
CA ALA A 132 -5.70 2.38 -10.02
C ALA A 132 -6.83 3.39 -9.78
N GLU A 133 -6.70 4.25 -8.76
CA GLU A 133 -7.64 5.33 -8.49
C GLU A 133 -7.65 6.35 -9.64
N GLY A 134 -6.49 6.63 -10.24
CA GLY A 134 -6.37 7.50 -11.41
C GLY A 134 -7.27 7.07 -12.57
N VAL A 135 -7.46 5.76 -12.77
CA VAL A 135 -8.40 5.24 -13.79
C VAL A 135 -9.84 5.68 -13.48
N ILE A 136 -10.23 5.60 -12.20
CA ILE A 136 -11.58 6.01 -11.76
C ILE A 136 -11.73 7.52 -11.89
N LEU A 137 -10.73 8.28 -11.40
CA LEU A 137 -10.79 9.74 -11.38
C LEU A 137 -10.78 10.36 -12.78
N ILE A 138 -10.08 9.78 -13.74
CA ILE A 138 -10.14 10.22 -15.16
C ILE A 138 -11.57 10.05 -15.72
N GLY A 139 -12.31 9.04 -15.26
CA GLY A 139 -13.70 8.84 -15.65
C GLY A 139 -14.61 10.03 -15.32
N LEU A 140 -14.31 10.77 -14.23
CA LEU A 140 -15.16 11.88 -13.77
C LEU A 140 -15.18 13.06 -14.78
N PRO A 141 -14.06 13.70 -15.15
CA PRO A 141 -14.07 14.79 -16.13
C PRO A 141 -14.54 14.31 -17.51
N LEU A 142 -14.22 13.07 -17.89
CA LEU A 142 -14.70 12.52 -19.15
C LEU A 142 -16.22 12.34 -19.17
N ALA A 143 -16.83 11.92 -18.07
CA ALA A 143 -18.28 11.82 -17.92
C ALA A 143 -18.94 13.20 -18.01
N MET A 144 -18.33 14.23 -17.42
CA MET A 144 -18.82 15.62 -17.49
C MET A 144 -18.76 16.17 -18.93
N VAL A 145 -17.64 15.93 -19.64
CA VAL A 145 -17.47 16.37 -21.03
C VAL A 145 -18.41 15.65 -21.99
N ALA A 146 -18.62 14.34 -21.74
CA ALA A 146 -19.49 13.51 -22.59
C ALA A 146 -20.99 13.62 -22.21
N HIS A 147 -21.33 14.33 -21.13
CA HIS A 147 -22.69 14.37 -20.56
C HIS A 147 -23.27 12.97 -20.35
N SER A 148 -22.43 12.00 -19.92
CA SER A 148 -22.82 10.59 -19.81
C SER A 148 -22.28 9.94 -18.55
N GLU A 149 -23.17 9.51 -17.65
CA GLU A 149 -22.84 8.75 -16.44
C GLU A 149 -22.14 7.43 -16.78
N ALA A 150 -22.48 6.82 -17.92
CA ALA A 150 -21.92 5.54 -18.34
C ALA A 150 -20.38 5.57 -18.46
N VAL A 151 -19.80 6.73 -18.78
CA VAL A 151 -18.35 6.91 -18.88
C VAL A 151 -17.69 6.79 -17.50
N PHE A 152 -18.27 7.40 -16.46
CA PHE A 152 -17.76 7.25 -15.10
C PHE A 152 -17.92 5.81 -14.59
N VAL A 153 -19.09 5.21 -14.82
CA VAL A 153 -19.36 3.81 -14.47
C VAL A 153 -18.34 2.88 -15.13
N ALA A 154 -17.99 3.13 -16.40
CA ALA A 154 -16.97 2.36 -17.11
C ALA A 154 -15.57 2.54 -16.46
N GLY A 155 -15.19 3.78 -16.11
CA GLY A 155 -13.95 4.08 -15.39
C GLY A 155 -13.90 3.40 -14.01
N PHE A 156 -15.02 3.44 -13.28
CA PHE A 156 -15.16 2.75 -12.00
C PHE A 156 -15.07 1.22 -12.17
N ALA A 157 -15.79 0.65 -13.13
CA ALA A 157 -15.81 -0.79 -13.39
C ALA A 157 -14.42 -1.32 -13.80
N ALA A 158 -13.63 -0.52 -14.51
CA ALA A 158 -12.25 -0.87 -14.84
C ALA A 158 -11.28 -0.61 -13.69
N GLY A 159 -11.38 0.53 -13.01
CA GLY A 159 -10.42 0.97 -12.00
C GLY A 159 -10.62 0.32 -10.63
N TYR A 160 -11.85 0.09 -10.18
CA TYR A 160 -12.12 -0.43 -8.85
C TYR A 160 -11.60 -1.86 -8.61
N PRO A 161 -11.79 -2.82 -9.54
CA PRO A 161 -11.13 -4.13 -9.43
C PRO A 161 -9.60 -4.05 -9.42
N LEU A 162 -9.03 -3.14 -10.22
CA LEU A 162 -7.59 -2.87 -10.21
C LEU A 162 -7.14 -2.32 -8.85
N LEU A 163 -7.92 -1.40 -8.28
CA LEU A 163 -7.67 -0.80 -6.97
C LEU A 163 -7.65 -1.87 -5.87
N VAL A 164 -8.65 -2.74 -5.83
CA VAL A 164 -8.72 -3.87 -4.90
C VAL A 164 -7.54 -4.81 -5.09
N TRP A 165 -7.21 -5.16 -6.32
CA TRP A 165 -6.15 -6.13 -6.61
C TRP A 165 -4.73 -5.59 -6.35
N LEU A 166 -4.46 -4.32 -6.70
CA LEU A 166 -3.13 -3.72 -6.63
C LEU A 166 -2.82 -3.11 -5.26
N ALA A 167 -3.81 -2.42 -4.65
CA ALA A 167 -3.57 -1.60 -3.47
C ALA A 167 -3.80 -2.35 -2.15
N LEU A 168 -4.70 -3.34 -2.11
CA LEU A 168 -4.94 -4.08 -0.87
C LEU A 168 -3.71 -4.91 -0.47
N PRO A 169 -3.15 -4.69 0.74
CA PRO A 169 -2.03 -5.47 1.24
C PRO A 169 -2.50 -6.83 1.77
N THR A 170 -2.93 -7.68 0.81
CA THR A 170 -3.22 -9.09 1.08
C THR A 170 -1.92 -9.84 1.32
N ARG A 171 -1.99 -11.00 2.01
CA ARG A 171 -0.82 -11.87 2.25
C ARG A 171 -0.05 -12.17 0.96
N GLY A 172 -0.76 -12.60 -0.09
CA GLY A 172 -0.12 -12.88 -1.39
C GLY A 172 0.43 -11.63 -2.08
N GLY A 173 -0.19 -10.45 -1.86
CA GLY A 173 0.30 -9.16 -2.34
C GLY A 173 1.62 -8.76 -1.68
N VAL A 174 1.68 -8.86 -0.35
CA VAL A 174 2.89 -8.59 0.45
C VAL A 174 4.03 -9.53 0.03
N ASP A 175 3.74 -10.83 -0.13
CA ASP A 175 4.75 -11.81 -0.56
C ASP A 175 5.29 -11.56 -1.97
N ARG A 176 4.45 -11.14 -2.91
CA ARG A 176 4.92 -10.74 -4.25
C ARG A 176 5.84 -9.54 -4.18
N MET A 177 5.50 -8.53 -3.34
CA MET A 177 6.36 -7.36 -3.14
C MET A 177 7.67 -7.73 -2.45
N ARG A 178 7.63 -8.60 -1.42
CA ARG A 178 8.83 -9.12 -0.76
C ARG A 178 9.77 -9.79 -1.74
N ARG A 179 9.28 -10.77 -2.50
CA ARG A 179 10.12 -11.45 -3.52
C ARG A 179 10.73 -10.50 -4.54
N ARG A 180 10.02 -9.41 -4.84
CA ARG A 180 10.56 -8.40 -5.75
C ARG A 180 11.66 -7.55 -5.11
N LEU A 181 11.50 -7.13 -3.85
CA LEU A 181 12.55 -6.46 -3.08
C LEU A 181 13.79 -7.33 -2.98
N GLU A 182 13.62 -8.63 -2.74
CA GLU A 182 14.70 -9.61 -2.52
C GLU A 182 15.30 -10.17 -3.81
N SER A 183 14.80 -9.77 -4.98
CA SER A 183 15.22 -10.36 -6.28
C SER A 183 16.69 -10.15 -6.64
N GLN A 184 17.42 -9.28 -5.94
CA GLN A 184 18.85 -9.05 -6.09
C GLN A 184 19.67 -9.59 -4.92
N GLY A 185 19.12 -10.50 -4.11
CA GLY A 185 19.82 -11.15 -3.01
C GLY A 185 19.78 -10.36 -1.67
N ALA A 186 18.95 -9.32 -1.57
CA ALA A 186 18.70 -8.66 -0.29
C ALA A 186 17.79 -9.50 0.59
N GLU A 187 17.99 -9.44 1.91
CA GLU A 187 17.01 -9.91 2.91
C GLU A 187 16.22 -8.70 3.40
N SER A 188 14.96 -8.59 2.96
CA SER A 188 14.15 -7.38 3.23
C SER A 188 13.61 -7.31 4.65
N HIS A 189 13.50 -8.44 5.35
CA HIS A 189 12.83 -8.58 6.67
C HIS A 189 11.45 -7.91 6.72
N LEU A 190 10.77 -7.84 5.57
CA LEU A 190 9.52 -7.07 5.42
C LEU A 190 8.42 -7.54 6.39
N TRP A 191 8.27 -8.85 6.57
CA TRP A 191 7.29 -9.39 7.51
C TRP A 191 7.59 -9.01 8.96
N ALA A 192 8.88 -8.97 9.33
CA ALA A 192 9.30 -8.59 10.67
C ALA A 192 8.86 -7.18 11.07
N VAL A 193 8.92 -6.22 10.14
CA VAL A 193 8.46 -4.83 10.41
C VAL A 193 6.97 -4.65 10.20
N LEU A 194 6.33 -5.38 9.29
CA LEU A 194 4.88 -5.28 9.07
C LEU A 194 4.07 -5.85 10.24
N LEU A 195 4.59 -6.87 10.92
CA LEU A 195 3.97 -7.49 12.10
C LEU A 195 4.44 -6.87 13.42
N ALA A 196 5.38 -5.93 13.38
CA ALA A 196 5.80 -5.18 14.56
C ALA A 196 4.63 -4.40 15.15
N ALA A 197 4.47 -4.49 16.47
CA ALA A 197 3.61 -3.59 17.22
C ALA A 197 4.32 -2.24 17.41
N PRO A 198 3.58 -1.12 17.49
CA PRO A 198 4.18 0.14 17.87
C PRO A 198 4.82 0.00 19.25
N ALA A 199 6.01 0.57 19.41
CA ALA A 199 6.62 0.66 20.73
C ALA A 199 5.66 1.38 21.70
N PRO A 200 5.54 0.91 22.93
CA PRO A 200 4.78 1.63 23.93
C PRO A 200 5.34 3.05 24.05
N PRO A 201 4.46 4.05 24.32
CA PRO A 201 4.95 5.41 24.57
C PRO A 201 6.02 5.33 25.65
N ARG A 202 7.17 5.94 25.40
CA ARG A 202 8.18 6.09 26.46
C ARG A 202 7.50 6.91 27.54
N ASP A 203 7.31 6.33 28.71
CA ASP A 203 7.03 7.08 29.92
C ASP A 203 8.31 7.92 30.20
N ASP A 204 8.44 9.04 29.50
CA ASP A 204 9.36 10.09 29.90
C ASP A 204 8.79 10.68 31.21
N ALA A 205 8.95 9.94 32.28
CA ALA A 205 8.69 10.45 33.62
C ALA A 205 9.68 11.59 33.91
N PRO A 206 9.22 12.70 34.45
CA PRO A 206 10.00 13.89 34.78
C PRO A 206 11.13 13.64 35.77
#